data_40d194758c3bc1e8b68c07faba969ee4
#
_entry.id   40d194758c3bc1e8b68c07faba969ee4
#
_cell.length_a   1.000
_cell.length_b   1.000
_cell.length_c   1.000
_cell.angle_alpha   90.00
_cell.angle_beta   90.00
_cell.angle_gamma   90.00
#
_symmetry.space_group_name_H-M   'P 1'
#
loop_
_entity.id
_entity.type
_entity.pdbx_description
1 polymer ?
#
loop_
_entity_poly.entity_id
_entity_poly.type
_entity_poly.pdbx_seq_one_letter_code
_entity_poly.pdbx_strand_id
1 'polypeptide(L)'
;DFKGNSLRNPINVRYPWRLIPWLGDSFELIYANENRRLLNEFKSTYEEYAYAVSLFPSLGVNSRFVGGDDVDLSPTKKAISKFGQFCLIKTSQVRDSSGLIVFSSARHKFGERMVNGFYLVKSPYFGKREWEFELKKDEPGPAYGYVHHRYKGKAINAFVDGHSETLSFEA
;
A
#
# COMPACT_ATOMS: atom_id res chain seq x y z
N ASP A 1 4.74 -8.50 17.55
CA ASP A 1 3.98 -8.63 18.80
C ASP A 1 3.80 -7.26 19.46
N PHE A 2 2.61 -6.68 19.35
CA PHE A 2 2.33 -5.37 19.94
C PHE A 2 1.68 -5.57 21.32
N LYS A 3 2.36 -5.10 22.38
CA LYS A 3 1.92 -5.25 23.78
C LYS A 3 1.69 -6.71 24.21
N GLY A 4 2.47 -7.66 23.71
CA GLY A 4 2.37 -9.06 24.09
C GLY A 4 1.24 -9.85 23.42
N ASN A 5 0.46 -9.25 22.52
CA ASN A 5 -0.63 -9.93 21.82
C ASN A 5 -0.17 -10.43 20.44
N SER A 6 -0.45 -11.69 20.14
CA SER A 6 -0.16 -12.27 18.83
C SER A 6 -1.16 -11.77 17.77
N LEU A 7 -0.65 -11.19 16.70
CA LEU A 7 -1.46 -10.75 15.58
C LEU A 7 -1.74 -11.93 14.64
N ARG A 8 -3.00 -12.08 14.23
CA ARG A 8 -3.44 -13.13 13.32
C ARG A 8 -3.43 -12.66 11.86
N ASN A 9 -3.40 -13.61 10.94
CA ASN A 9 -3.60 -13.33 9.51
C ASN A 9 -5.02 -12.72 9.28
N PRO A 10 -5.17 -11.69 8.42
CA PRO A 10 -4.18 -11.07 7.54
C PRO A 10 -3.41 -9.88 8.17
N ILE A 11 -3.65 -9.55 9.43
CA ILE A 11 -3.09 -8.35 10.09
C ILE A 11 -1.56 -8.40 10.12
N ASN A 12 -1.02 -9.54 10.55
CA ASN A 12 0.41 -9.77 10.76
C ASN A 12 1.26 -9.79 9.48
N VAL A 13 0.64 -10.01 8.31
CA VAL A 13 1.36 -10.03 7.02
C VAL A 13 1.41 -8.69 6.33
N ARG A 14 0.55 -7.74 6.72
CA ARG A 14 0.53 -6.40 6.14
C ARG A 14 1.72 -5.57 6.63
N TYR A 15 2.28 -4.75 5.74
CA TYR A 15 3.53 -4.03 5.97
C TYR A 15 3.53 -3.10 7.21
N PRO A 16 2.43 -2.43 7.62
CA PRO A 16 2.50 -1.55 8.78
C PRO A 16 3.01 -2.27 10.04
N TRP A 17 2.47 -3.45 10.33
CA TRP A 17 2.91 -4.24 11.48
C TRP A 17 4.32 -4.82 11.34
N ARG A 18 4.74 -5.09 10.12
CA ARG A 18 6.09 -5.61 9.85
C ARG A 18 7.18 -4.54 9.96
N LEU A 19 6.82 -3.26 9.76
CA LEU A 19 7.77 -2.15 9.87
C LEU A 19 7.96 -1.63 11.29
N ILE A 20 7.08 -1.95 12.24
CA ILE A 20 7.14 -1.44 13.62
C ILE A 20 8.50 -1.59 14.27
N PRO A 21 9.19 -2.74 14.22
CA PRO A 21 10.50 -2.90 14.83
C PRO A 21 11.54 -1.90 14.33
N TRP A 22 11.31 -1.34 13.13
CA TRP A 22 12.21 -0.38 12.47
C TRP A 22 11.78 1.09 12.67
N LEU A 23 10.56 1.31 13.16
CA LEU A 23 9.98 2.65 13.38
C LEU A 23 10.07 3.11 14.85
N GLY A 24 10.71 2.33 15.72
CA GLY A 24 10.90 2.70 17.13
C GLY A 24 9.59 2.95 17.87
N ASP A 25 8.60 2.07 17.74
CA ASP A 25 7.25 2.15 18.32
C ASP A 25 6.39 3.35 17.87
N SER A 26 6.88 4.15 16.92
CA SER A 26 6.17 5.32 16.42
C SER A 26 5.31 4.98 15.19
N PHE A 27 4.12 4.45 15.41
CA PHE A 27 3.13 4.26 14.35
C PHE A 27 2.71 5.54 13.64
N GLU A 28 2.87 6.66 14.32
CA GLU A 28 2.38 7.93 13.82
C GLU A 28 3.02 8.37 12.50
N LEU A 29 4.22 7.87 12.21
CA LEU A 29 4.97 8.23 11.01
C LEU A 29 4.32 7.75 9.71
N ILE A 30 3.57 6.66 9.74
CA ILE A 30 2.95 6.09 8.53
C ILE A 30 1.50 6.52 8.33
N TYR A 31 0.96 7.39 9.22
CA TYR A 31 -0.42 7.87 9.15
C TYR A 31 -0.47 9.40 9.06
N ALA A 32 -1.11 9.92 8.02
CA ALA A 32 -1.48 11.33 7.95
C ALA A 32 -2.57 11.68 8.98
N ASN A 33 -2.76 12.97 9.29
CA ASN A 33 -3.63 13.44 10.37
C ASN A 33 -5.06 12.85 10.35
N GLU A 34 -5.67 12.73 9.17
CA GLU A 34 -7.01 12.16 9.02
C GLU A 34 -7.05 10.68 9.42
N ASN A 35 -6.02 9.92 9.03
CA ASN A 35 -5.93 8.50 9.35
C ASN A 35 -5.62 8.27 10.83
N ARG A 36 -4.87 9.18 11.47
CA ARG A 36 -4.68 9.14 12.94
C ARG A 36 -5.99 9.31 13.70
N ARG A 37 -6.88 10.19 13.23
CA ARG A 37 -8.22 10.35 13.82
C ARG A 37 -9.03 9.08 13.67
N LEU A 38 -9.03 8.47 12.47
CA LEU A 38 -9.71 7.20 12.23
C LEU A 38 -9.19 6.09 13.15
N LEU A 39 -7.88 5.96 13.34
CA LEU A 39 -7.31 4.96 14.24
C LEU A 39 -7.75 5.17 15.70
N ASN A 40 -7.93 6.43 16.12
CA ASN A 40 -8.41 6.73 17.47
C ASN A 40 -9.85 6.27 17.70
N GLU A 41 -10.70 6.22 16.67
CA GLU A 41 -12.06 5.68 16.76
C GLU A 41 -12.08 4.19 17.13
N PHE A 42 -11.07 3.44 16.74
CA PHE A 42 -10.94 1.99 17.00
C PHE A 42 -10.14 1.63 18.25
N LYS A 43 -9.63 2.62 19.00
CA LYS A 43 -8.76 2.35 20.18
C LYS A 43 -9.44 1.59 21.32
N SER A 44 -10.77 1.56 21.36
CA SER A 44 -11.55 0.88 22.41
C SER A 44 -11.41 -0.64 22.36
N THR A 45 -11.23 -1.21 21.17
CA THR A 45 -11.11 -2.66 20.95
C THR A 45 -9.78 -2.97 20.28
N TYR A 46 -8.94 -3.77 20.95
CA TYR A 46 -7.59 -4.08 20.44
C TYR A 46 -7.60 -4.71 19.04
N GLU A 47 -8.48 -5.65 18.78
CA GLU A 47 -8.53 -6.34 17.50
C GLU A 47 -8.93 -5.40 16.36
N GLU A 48 -9.93 -4.54 16.59
CA GLU A 48 -10.36 -3.53 15.62
C GLU A 48 -9.26 -2.51 15.37
N TYR A 49 -8.58 -2.06 16.42
CA TYR A 49 -7.45 -1.14 16.32
C TYR A 49 -6.29 -1.78 15.52
N ALA A 50 -5.92 -3.00 15.84
CA ALA A 50 -4.86 -3.72 15.13
C ALA A 50 -5.19 -3.92 13.66
N TYR A 51 -6.45 -4.21 13.35
CA TYR A 51 -6.95 -4.32 11.99
C TYR A 51 -6.89 -2.97 11.24
N ALA A 52 -7.42 -1.90 11.84
CA ALA A 52 -7.41 -0.56 11.26
C ALA A 52 -6.00 -0.04 11.01
N VAL A 53 -5.07 -0.26 11.96
CA VAL A 53 -3.63 0.01 11.80
C VAL A 53 -3.09 -0.71 10.58
N SER A 54 -3.39 -1.99 10.41
CA SER A 54 -2.90 -2.75 9.27
C SER A 54 -3.45 -2.27 7.92
N LEU A 55 -4.67 -1.72 7.92
CA LEU A 55 -5.44 -1.46 6.69
C LEU A 55 -5.26 -0.06 6.12
N PHE A 56 -5.11 0.96 6.98
CA PHE A 56 -5.23 2.37 6.59
C PHE A 56 -3.95 3.22 6.70
N PRO A 57 -2.75 2.73 6.41
CA PRO A 57 -1.59 3.60 6.29
C PRO A 57 -1.80 4.60 5.15
N SER A 58 -1.20 5.78 5.26
CA SER A 58 -1.37 6.86 4.27
C SER A 58 -0.78 6.55 2.90
N LEU A 59 0.23 5.67 2.87
CA LEU A 59 0.87 5.18 1.65
C LEU A 59 0.63 3.68 1.52
N GLY A 60 0.34 3.22 0.32
CA GLY A 60 0.24 1.80 -0.01
C GLY A 60 1.56 1.28 -0.59
N VAL A 61 1.97 0.08 -0.21
CA VAL A 61 3.11 -0.59 -0.84
C VAL A 61 2.71 -1.11 -2.22
N ASN A 62 3.62 -1.04 -3.18
CA ASN A 62 3.45 -1.64 -4.50
C ASN A 62 3.47 -3.17 -4.39
N SER A 63 2.31 -3.75 -4.11
CA SER A 63 2.19 -5.18 -3.85
C SER A 63 2.46 -6.04 -5.08
N ARG A 64 2.38 -5.47 -6.28
CA ARG A 64 2.57 -6.20 -7.54
C ARG A 64 4.05 -6.49 -7.82
N PHE A 65 4.90 -5.50 -7.62
CA PHE A 65 6.33 -5.58 -7.96
C PHE A 65 7.25 -5.63 -6.74
N VAL A 66 6.75 -5.28 -5.55
CA VAL A 66 7.53 -5.24 -4.32
C VAL A 66 6.87 -6.09 -3.23
N GLY A 67 7.49 -7.18 -2.86
CA GLY A 67 7.05 -8.07 -1.78
C GLY A 67 5.93 -9.06 -2.13
N GLY A 68 5.15 -8.80 -3.17
CA GLY A 68 4.06 -9.68 -3.60
C GLY A 68 2.71 -9.37 -2.95
N ASP A 69 1.67 -10.02 -3.47
CA ASP A 69 0.29 -9.90 -3.03
C ASP A 69 -0.33 -11.31 -2.90
N ASP A 70 -0.85 -11.63 -1.74
CA ASP A 70 -1.46 -12.95 -1.48
C ASP A 70 -2.86 -13.07 -2.10
N VAL A 71 -3.48 -11.95 -2.50
CA VAL A 71 -4.86 -11.93 -2.99
C VAL A 71 -4.93 -12.18 -4.49
N ASP A 72 -4.17 -11.39 -5.29
CA ASP A 72 -4.33 -11.42 -6.75
C ASP A 72 -3.20 -12.15 -7.48
N LEU A 73 -1.97 -11.88 -7.11
CA LEU A 73 -0.79 -12.47 -7.77
C LEU A 73 0.35 -12.67 -6.79
N SER A 74 0.26 -13.76 -6.05
CA SER A 74 1.36 -14.19 -5.21
C SER A 74 2.55 -14.66 -6.07
N PRO A 75 3.81 -14.35 -5.70
CA PRO A 75 5.01 -14.84 -6.40
C PRO A 75 5.25 -16.33 -6.13
N THR A 76 4.26 -17.18 -6.43
CA THR A 76 4.38 -18.63 -6.34
C THR A 76 5.35 -19.17 -7.39
N LYS A 77 5.89 -20.35 -7.17
CA LYS A 77 6.74 -21.03 -8.16
C LYS A 77 6.07 -21.14 -9.53
N LYS A 78 4.75 -21.40 -9.57
CA LYS A 78 3.96 -21.47 -10.81
C LYS A 78 3.86 -20.12 -11.50
N ALA A 79 3.60 -19.04 -10.76
CA ALA A 79 3.54 -17.69 -11.31
C ALA A 79 4.91 -17.26 -11.85
N ILE A 80 5.98 -17.49 -11.09
CA ILE A 80 7.36 -17.19 -11.51
C ILE A 80 7.76 -17.99 -12.75
N SER A 81 7.38 -19.28 -12.83
CA SER A 81 7.64 -20.11 -14.03
C SER A 81 6.92 -19.58 -15.27
N LYS A 82 5.71 -19.02 -15.11
CA LYS A 82 4.90 -18.53 -16.23
C LYS A 82 5.28 -17.12 -16.66
N PHE A 83 5.56 -16.21 -15.72
CA PHE A 83 5.72 -14.77 -15.95
C PHE A 83 7.15 -14.26 -15.72
N GLY A 84 8.08 -15.13 -15.33
CA GLY A 84 9.40 -14.75 -14.87
C GLY A 84 9.38 -14.16 -13.46
N GLN A 85 10.53 -13.66 -12.99
CA GLN A 85 10.67 -12.97 -11.69
C GLN A 85 10.10 -11.55 -11.80
N PHE A 86 8.79 -11.39 -11.62
CA PHE A 86 8.08 -10.12 -11.73
C PHE A 86 8.05 -9.33 -10.42
N CYS A 87 8.17 -10.00 -9.27
CA CYS A 87 8.10 -9.39 -7.95
C CYS A 87 9.48 -9.43 -7.28
N LEU A 88 9.92 -8.29 -6.78
CA LEU A 88 11.19 -8.16 -6.07
C LEU A 88 11.05 -8.58 -4.62
N ILE A 89 11.89 -9.49 -4.19
CA ILE A 89 12.02 -9.95 -2.80
C ILE A 89 13.38 -9.62 -2.19
N LYS A 90 14.31 -9.14 -3.02
CA LYS A 90 15.65 -8.70 -2.62
C LYS A 90 16.03 -7.44 -3.39
N THR A 91 16.71 -6.50 -2.75
CA THR A 91 17.19 -5.26 -3.37
C THR A 91 18.13 -5.52 -4.54
N SER A 92 18.91 -6.60 -4.51
CA SER A 92 19.81 -7.00 -5.62
C SER A 92 19.09 -7.38 -6.92
N GLN A 93 17.77 -7.54 -6.91
CA GLN A 93 16.97 -7.83 -8.11
C GLN A 93 16.50 -6.55 -8.82
N VAL A 94 16.72 -5.38 -8.22
CA VAL A 94 16.29 -4.09 -8.78
C VAL A 94 17.22 -3.72 -9.94
N ARG A 95 16.63 -3.52 -11.13
CA ARG A 95 17.37 -3.09 -12.33
C ARG A 95 17.36 -1.58 -12.49
N ASP A 96 16.24 -0.96 -12.17
CA ASP A 96 16.04 0.48 -12.20
C ASP A 96 15.46 0.91 -10.85
N SER A 97 16.33 1.43 -9.98
CA SER A 97 15.94 1.84 -8.63
C SER A 97 15.23 3.19 -8.60
N SER A 98 15.49 4.04 -9.57
CA SER A 98 14.85 5.35 -9.71
C SER A 98 13.48 5.30 -10.39
N GLY A 99 13.22 4.26 -11.18
CA GLY A 99 11.93 4.06 -11.85
C GLY A 99 10.94 3.16 -11.09
N LEU A 100 11.38 2.44 -10.04
CA LEU A 100 10.51 1.52 -9.32
C LEU A 100 9.88 2.16 -8.08
N ILE A 101 8.58 2.45 -8.15
CA ILE A 101 7.78 2.91 -7.02
C ILE A 101 7.61 1.79 -5.99
N VAL A 102 7.98 2.06 -4.75
CA VAL A 102 7.78 1.16 -3.58
C VAL A 102 6.49 1.51 -2.84
N PHE A 103 6.26 2.82 -2.61
CA PHE A 103 5.08 3.31 -1.94
C PHE A 103 4.43 4.42 -2.75
N SER A 104 3.10 4.47 -2.72
CA SER A 104 2.33 5.59 -3.27
C SER A 104 1.18 5.98 -2.35
N SER A 105 0.78 7.26 -2.42
CA SER A 105 -0.42 7.71 -1.71
C SER A 105 -1.64 6.92 -2.16
N ALA A 106 -2.37 6.35 -1.19
CA ALA A 106 -3.45 5.41 -1.44
C ALA A 106 -4.79 5.89 -0.88
N ARG A 107 -5.88 5.34 -1.41
CA ARG A 107 -7.26 5.53 -0.95
C ARG A 107 -8.04 4.23 -1.09
N HIS A 108 -8.92 3.97 -0.13
CA HIS A 108 -9.82 2.81 -0.17
C HIS A 108 -11.18 3.14 0.42
N LYS A 109 -12.22 2.43 -0.02
CA LYS A 109 -13.55 2.50 0.57
C LYS A 109 -13.68 1.48 1.69
N PHE A 110 -14.06 1.92 2.89
CA PHE A 110 -14.34 1.06 4.05
C PHE A 110 -15.79 1.24 4.48
N GLY A 111 -16.63 0.25 4.20
CA GLY A 111 -18.09 0.41 4.26
C GLY A 111 -18.52 1.52 3.29
N GLU A 112 -19.25 2.50 3.79
CA GLU A 112 -19.67 3.67 3.01
C GLU A 112 -18.66 4.84 3.09
N ARG A 113 -17.62 4.74 3.91
CA ARG A 113 -16.64 5.81 4.15
C ARG A 113 -15.44 5.69 3.21
N MET A 114 -15.05 6.78 2.59
CA MET A 114 -13.76 6.89 1.87
C MET A 114 -12.64 7.21 2.84
N VAL A 115 -11.58 6.39 2.84
CA VAL A 115 -10.41 6.56 3.69
C VAL A 115 -9.20 6.91 2.84
N ASN A 116 -8.51 8.02 3.17
CA ASN A 116 -7.30 8.47 2.51
C ASN A 116 -6.07 7.68 2.99
N GLY A 117 -6.14 6.37 2.80
CA GLY A 117 -5.11 5.40 3.16
C GLY A 117 -5.50 3.99 2.77
N PHE A 118 -4.53 3.20 2.40
CA PHE A 118 -4.65 1.76 2.18
C PHE A 118 -3.27 1.13 2.19
N TYR A 119 -3.16 -0.12 2.66
CA TYR A 119 -1.86 -0.78 2.84
C TYR A 119 -1.17 -1.19 1.54
N LEU A 120 -1.88 -1.20 0.40
CA LEU A 120 -1.29 -1.55 -0.89
C LEU A 120 -1.71 -0.61 -2.00
N VAL A 121 -0.87 -0.53 -3.03
CA VAL A 121 -1.22 -0.03 -4.37
C VAL A 121 -0.87 -1.10 -5.40
N LYS A 122 -1.58 -1.12 -6.52
CA LYS A 122 -1.41 -2.10 -7.59
C LYS A 122 -1.09 -1.41 -8.90
N SER A 123 -0.17 -1.96 -9.68
CA SER A 123 0.00 -1.60 -11.07
C SER A 123 -1.21 -2.05 -11.89
N PRO A 124 -1.42 -1.53 -13.11
CA PRO A 124 -2.40 -2.03 -14.05
C PRO A 124 -2.27 -3.54 -14.26
N TYR A 125 -3.38 -4.20 -14.56
CA TYR A 125 -3.40 -5.63 -14.81
C TYR A 125 -2.48 -6.02 -15.98
N PHE A 126 -1.80 -7.16 -15.88
CA PHE A 126 -0.94 -7.67 -16.95
C PHE A 126 -1.64 -7.84 -18.30
N GLY A 127 -2.97 -7.97 -18.33
CA GLY A 127 -3.76 -8.10 -19.55
C GLY A 127 -4.25 -6.79 -20.14
N LYS A 128 -4.37 -5.77 -19.28
CA LYS A 128 -4.80 -4.43 -19.68
C LYS A 128 -3.71 -3.45 -19.32
N ARG A 129 -2.65 -3.29 -19.70
CA ARG A 129 -1.49 -2.44 -19.29
C ARG A 129 -1.82 -1.00 -18.85
N GLU A 130 -3.11 -0.67 -18.71
CA GLU A 130 -3.62 0.67 -18.45
C GLU A 130 -4.66 0.61 -17.33
N TRP A 131 -4.68 1.62 -16.49
CA TRP A 131 -5.77 1.92 -15.59
C TRP A 131 -6.94 2.56 -16.37
N GLU A 132 -8.07 2.80 -15.69
CA GLU A 132 -9.15 3.60 -16.27
C GLU A 132 -8.61 4.98 -16.68
N PHE A 133 -8.97 5.42 -17.89
CA PHE A 133 -8.45 6.63 -18.49
C PHE A 133 -9.00 7.92 -17.85
N GLU A 134 -10.19 7.87 -17.26
CA GLU A 134 -10.79 8.99 -16.57
C GLU A 134 -10.72 8.83 -15.06
N LEU A 135 -10.07 9.78 -14.38
CA LEU A 135 -10.03 9.85 -12.92
C LEU A 135 -11.39 10.35 -12.40
N LYS A 136 -12.23 9.44 -11.98
CA LYS A 136 -13.49 9.78 -11.30
C LYS A 136 -13.19 10.06 -9.83
N LYS A 137 -13.35 11.31 -9.40
CA LYS A 137 -12.99 11.79 -8.06
C LYS A 137 -13.57 10.96 -6.91
N ASP A 138 -14.72 10.34 -7.12
CA ASP A 138 -15.49 9.64 -6.09
C ASP A 138 -15.50 8.11 -6.27
N GLU A 139 -14.82 7.57 -7.28
CA GLU A 139 -14.71 6.12 -7.42
C GLU A 139 -13.67 5.52 -6.49
N PRO A 140 -14.01 4.39 -5.84
CA PRO A 140 -13.06 3.66 -5.02
C PRO A 140 -11.93 3.07 -5.85
N GLY A 141 -10.77 3.12 -5.28
CA GLY A 141 -9.46 2.81 -5.80
C GLY A 141 -9.15 1.59 -6.67
N PRO A 142 -9.97 0.51 -6.83
CA PRO A 142 -9.54 -0.63 -7.65
C PRO A 142 -9.24 -0.29 -9.11
N ALA A 143 -10.03 0.61 -9.72
CA ALA A 143 -9.86 1.01 -11.12
C ALA A 143 -8.53 1.73 -11.38
N TYR A 144 -7.95 2.33 -10.34
CA TYR A 144 -6.67 3.07 -10.37
C TYR A 144 -5.59 2.40 -9.49
N GLY A 145 -5.72 1.11 -9.21
CA GLY A 145 -4.80 0.40 -8.34
C GLY A 145 -4.70 0.99 -6.93
N TYR A 146 -5.75 1.64 -6.43
CA TYR A 146 -5.80 2.35 -5.14
C TYR A 146 -4.93 3.60 -5.04
N VAL A 147 -4.21 4.00 -6.06
CA VAL A 147 -3.42 5.25 -6.08
C VAL A 147 -4.36 6.45 -5.96
N HIS A 148 -3.98 7.45 -5.17
CA HIS A 148 -4.81 8.62 -4.95
C HIS A 148 -4.05 9.93 -5.07
N HIS A 149 -4.53 10.81 -5.94
CA HIS A 149 -3.93 12.09 -6.32
C HIS A 149 -4.45 13.26 -5.46
N ARG A 150 -4.45 13.11 -4.10
CA ARG A 150 -5.02 14.10 -3.16
C ARG A 150 -4.16 15.36 -2.95
N TYR A 151 -2.93 15.36 -3.42
CA TYR A 151 -2.00 16.47 -3.23
C TYR A 151 -2.01 17.39 -4.46
N LYS A 152 -3.05 18.22 -4.58
CA LYS A 152 -3.23 19.13 -5.74
C LYS A 152 -3.25 18.39 -7.08
N GLY A 153 -3.99 17.28 -7.16
CA GLY A 153 -4.05 16.46 -8.37
C GLY A 153 -2.84 15.55 -8.58
N LYS A 154 -1.95 15.41 -7.59
CA LYS A 154 -0.77 14.56 -7.66
C LYS A 154 -0.76 13.49 -6.57
N ALA A 155 -0.18 12.35 -6.87
CA ALA A 155 0.17 11.30 -5.92
C ALA A 155 1.60 11.51 -5.40
N ILE A 156 1.84 11.25 -4.11
CA ILE A 156 3.20 11.17 -3.56
C ILE A 156 3.68 9.74 -3.78
N ASN A 157 4.87 9.60 -4.34
CA ASN A 157 5.52 8.32 -4.60
C ASN A 157 6.91 8.29 -3.95
N ALA A 158 7.28 7.13 -3.41
CA ALA A 158 8.63 6.85 -2.92
C ALA A 158 9.22 5.68 -3.70
N PHE A 159 10.47 5.79 -4.10
CA PHE A 159 11.18 4.88 -4.97
C PHE A 159 12.19 4.02 -4.21
N VAL A 160 12.68 2.96 -4.86
CA VAL A 160 13.62 2.01 -4.25
C VAL A 160 14.96 2.65 -3.86
N ASP A 161 15.42 3.64 -4.59
CA ASP A 161 16.66 4.39 -4.27
C ASP A 161 16.50 5.39 -3.11
N GLY A 162 15.29 5.53 -2.56
CA GLY A 162 14.96 6.38 -1.42
C GLY A 162 14.52 7.79 -1.79
N HIS A 163 14.52 8.19 -3.06
CA HIS A 163 13.95 9.48 -3.43
C HIS A 163 12.42 9.44 -3.40
N SER A 164 11.80 10.61 -3.34
CA SER A 164 10.34 10.76 -3.42
C SER A 164 9.99 11.91 -4.36
N GLU A 165 8.90 11.73 -5.10
CA GLU A 165 8.36 12.76 -5.97
C GLU A 165 6.83 12.75 -6.01
N THR A 166 6.24 13.80 -6.59
CA THR A 166 4.81 13.89 -6.83
C THR A 166 4.52 13.78 -8.32
N LEU A 167 3.71 12.77 -8.70
CA LEU A 167 3.31 12.54 -10.09
C LEU A 167 1.83 12.87 -10.29
N SER A 168 1.50 13.50 -11.43
CA SER A 168 0.12 13.68 -11.88
C SER A 168 -0.42 12.37 -12.45
N PHE A 169 -1.74 12.32 -12.67
CA PHE A 169 -2.38 11.14 -13.26
C PHE A 169 -1.93 10.88 -14.72
N GLU A 170 -1.54 11.95 -15.42
CA GLU A 170 -1.12 11.92 -16.82
C GLU A 170 0.39 11.72 -17.02
N ALA A 171 1.13 11.52 -15.93
CA ALA A 171 2.60 11.41 -15.95
C ALA A 171 3.07 9.97 -16.19
#